data_03e017a710114d70b84ef2a1b9b56fb0
#
_entry.id   03e017a710114d70b84ef2a1b9b56fb0
#
_cell.length_a   1.000
_cell.length_b   1.000
_cell.length_c   1.000
_cell.angle_alpha   90.00
_cell.angle_beta   90.00
_cell.angle_gamma   90.00
#
_symmetry.space_group_name_H-M   'P 1'
#
loop_
_entity.id
_entity.type
_entity.pdbx_description
1 polymer ?
#
loop_
_entity_poly.entity_id
_entity_poly.type
_entity_poly.pdbx_seq_one_letter_code
_entity_poly.pdbx_strand_id
1 'polypeptide(L)'
;KGKFRLDAAFVCVPSPFGPDGSIDSSIVEDVVEQLSAFTCPIIIKSTVTPDVIDRLSKNSDVVYNPEFLTEANHLEDFVNPPMHIFGGNAMVTRRVQDLYEKHSQCKPCPVIHMTAMEASFVKYGINCFLATKVLWFNQFKDLIDDTDSKYNVIVNAIGSDPRIGHSHTQVPGPDGKKGFGGACFPKDTNAFSTYARGEFSVLDDVIKANNIYRKEYELDDREKEQKVSYA
;
A
#
# COMPACT_ATOMS: atom_id res chain seq x y z
N LYS A 1 -15.54 -37.69 8.20
CA LYS A 1 -14.76 -36.41 8.15
C LYS A 1 -15.59 -35.45 7.33
N GLY A 2 -16.26 -34.47 7.98
CA GLY A 2 -17.03 -33.42 7.29
C GLY A 2 -16.07 -32.62 6.40
N LYS A 3 -16.40 -32.50 5.10
CA LYS A 3 -15.71 -31.55 4.23
C LYS A 3 -16.13 -30.16 4.67
N PHE A 4 -15.25 -29.40 5.31
CA PHE A 4 -15.47 -27.99 5.52
C PHE A 4 -15.60 -27.33 4.14
N ARG A 5 -16.67 -26.59 3.94
CA ARG A 5 -16.87 -25.74 2.77
C ARG A 5 -16.49 -24.32 3.16
N LEU A 6 -15.55 -23.74 2.45
CA LEU A 6 -15.19 -22.33 2.60
C LEU A 6 -16.00 -21.52 1.56
N ASP A 7 -16.55 -20.42 1.99
CA ASP A 7 -17.21 -19.45 1.10
C ASP A 7 -16.21 -18.46 0.50
N ALA A 8 -15.14 -18.16 1.23
CA ALA A 8 -13.97 -17.37 0.80
C ALA A 8 -12.79 -17.61 1.73
N ALA A 9 -11.58 -17.30 1.27
CA ALA A 9 -10.37 -17.24 2.07
C ALA A 9 -9.68 -15.88 1.90
N PHE A 10 -9.33 -15.22 3.00
CA PHE A 10 -8.60 -13.96 3.00
C PHE A 10 -7.14 -14.21 3.32
N VAL A 11 -6.24 -13.77 2.44
CA VAL A 11 -4.79 -13.87 2.58
C VAL A 11 -4.27 -12.52 3.05
N CYS A 12 -3.96 -12.41 4.34
CA CYS A 12 -3.50 -11.20 5.02
C CYS A 12 -2.16 -11.46 5.73
N VAL A 13 -1.24 -12.10 5.02
CA VAL A 13 0.07 -12.50 5.56
C VAL A 13 1.14 -11.43 5.27
N PRO A 14 2.25 -11.42 6.03
CA PRO A 14 3.36 -10.50 5.78
C PRO A 14 3.95 -10.69 4.37
N SER A 15 4.40 -9.58 3.80
CA SER A 15 5.20 -9.51 2.57
C SER A 15 6.35 -8.54 2.81
N PRO A 16 7.40 -8.95 3.56
CA PRO A 16 8.46 -8.05 4.02
C PRO A 16 9.43 -7.68 2.90
N PHE A 17 10.34 -6.78 3.20
CA PHE A 17 11.47 -6.45 2.34
C PHE A 17 12.27 -7.70 1.98
N GLY A 18 12.54 -7.87 0.70
CA GLY A 18 13.51 -8.82 0.18
C GLY A 18 14.94 -8.25 0.20
N PRO A 19 15.96 -9.11 0.05
CA PRO A 19 17.37 -8.71 0.19
C PRO A 19 17.86 -7.78 -0.94
N ASP A 20 17.18 -7.70 -2.05
CA ASP A 20 17.47 -6.90 -3.23
C ASP A 20 16.59 -5.65 -3.37
N GLY A 21 15.85 -5.29 -2.32
CA GLY A 21 14.87 -4.21 -2.34
C GLY A 21 13.51 -4.61 -2.90
N SER A 22 13.35 -5.84 -3.39
CA SER A 22 12.05 -6.38 -3.81
C SER A 22 11.16 -6.67 -2.60
N ILE A 23 9.97 -7.22 -2.86
CA ILE A 23 9.10 -7.75 -1.82
C ILE A 23 9.28 -9.27 -1.74
N ASP A 24 9.40 -9.83 -0.54
CA ASP A 24 9.35 -11.27 -0.34
C ASP A 24 7.89 -11.73 -0.35
N SER A 25 7.46 -12.30 -1.47
CA SER A 25 6.11 -12.81 -1.69
C SER A 25 5.94 -14.29 -1.36
N SER A 26 7.00 -14.98 -0.93
CA SER A 26 7.01 -16.44 -0.74
C SER A 26 5.89 -16.93 0.16
N ILE A 27 5.63 -16.23 1.29
CA ILE A 27 4.56 -16.60 2.22
C ILE A 27 3.18 -16.47 1.54
N VAL A 28 2.98 -15.43 0.74
CA VAL A 28 1.70 -15.23 0.01
C VAL A 28 1.51 -16.36 -1.01
N GLU A 29 2.57 -16.67 -1.77
CA GLU A 29 2.55 -17.74 -2.80
C GLU A 29 2.25 -19.10 -2.19
N ASP A 30 2.93 -19.45 -1.10
CA ASP A 30 2.72 -20.73 -0.37
C ASP A 30 1.29 -20.86 0.15
N VAL A 31 0.73 -19.79 0.72
CA VAL A 31 -0.65 -19.80 1.23
C VAL A 31 -1.66 -19.92 0.10
N VAL A 32 -1.46 -19.23 -1.02
CA VAL A 32 -2.33 -19.33 -2.19
C VAL A 32 -2.28 -20.74 -2.79
N GLU A 33 -1.10 -21.37 -2.86
CA GLU A 33 -0.95 -22.75 -3.32
C GLU A 33 -1.75 -23.72 -2.43
N GLN A 34 -1.62 -23.62 -1.11
CA GLN A 34 -2.39 -24.46 -0.17
C GLN A 34 -3.91 -24.24 -0.31
N LEU A 35 -4.35 -22.99 -0.49
CA LEU A 35 -5.76 -22.66 -0.64
C LEU A 35 -6.34 -23.10 -2.00
N SER A 36 -5.53 -23.31 -3.02
CA SER A 36 -5.95 -23.78 -4.34
C SER A 36 -6.59 -25.18 -4.33
N ALA A 37 -6.45 -25.90 -3.22
CA ALA A 37 -7.18 -27.17 -2.99
C ALA A 37 -8.68 -26.98 -2.67
N PHE A 38 -9.12 -25.73 -2.40
CA PHE A 38 -10.50 -25.39 -2.06
C PHE A 38 -11.17 -24.67 -3.23
N THR A 39 -12.48 -24.88 -3.40
CA THR A 39 -13.28 -24.22 -4.44
C THR A 39 -13.96 -22.99 -3.84
N CYS A 40 -13.20 -21.93 -3.61
CA CYS A 40 -13.70 -20.67 -3.08
C CYS A 40 -12.81 -19.50 -3.56
N PRO A 41 -13.32 -18.26 -3.59
CA PRO A 41 -12.47 -17.09 -3.83
C PRO A 41 -11.31 -17.01 -2.84
N ILE A 42 -10.11 -16.79 -3.35
CA ILE A 42 -8.89 -16.53 -2.60
C ILE A 42 -8.60 -15.03 -2.70
N ILE A 43 -8.88 -14.30 -1.64
CA ILE A 43 -8.84 -12.84 -1.62
C ILE A 43 -7.51 -12.40 -1.02
N ILE A 44 -6.59 -11.93 -1.86
CA ILE A 44 -5.27 -11.46 -1.42
C ILE A 44 -5.38 -9.99 -1.02
N LYS A 45 -5.08 -9.72 0.25
CA LYS A 45 -4.99 -8.38 0.86
C LYS A 45 -3.55 -7.92 1.01
N SER A 46 -2.61 -8.86 1.12
CA SER A 46 -1.17 -8.59 1.22
C SER A 46 -0.66 -7.87 -0.02
N THR A 47 0.24 -6.90 0.17
CA THR A 47 0.84 -6.17 -0.95
C THR A 47 1.79 -7.09 -1.72
N VAL A 48 1.58 -7.21 -3.02
CA VAL A 48 2.44 -7.95 -3.96
C VAL A 48 2.62 -7.18 -5.25
N THR A 49 3.77 -7.34 -5.89
CA THR A 49 4.11 -6.65 -7.15
C THR A 49 3.23 -7.10 -8.32
N PRO A 50 3.10 -6.28 -9.39
CA PRO A 50 2.24 -6.60 -10.53
C PRO A 50 2.56 -7.94 -11.19
N ASP A 51 3.82 -8.33 -11.30
CA ASP A 51 4.26 -9.60 -11.87
C ASP A 51 3.89 -10.80 -11.00
N VAL A 52 3.98 -10.66 -9.67
CA VAL A 52 3.59 -11.71 -8.72
C VAL A 52 2.10 -11.94 -8.81
N ILE A 53 1.29 -10.88 -8.73
CA ILE A 53 -0.17 -11.05 -8.76
C ILE A 53 -0.68 -11.51 -10.13
N ASP A 54 -0.03 -11.11 -11.22
CA ASP A 54 -0.35 -11.63 -12.56
C ASP A 54 -0.15 -13.16 -12.61
N ARG A 55 0.95 -13.64 -12.05
CA ARG A 55 1.23 -15.08 -11.96
C ARG A 55 0.21 -15.82 -11.11
N LEU A 56 -0.13 -15.30 -9.93
CA LEU A 56 -1.09 -15.91 -9.01
C LEU A 56 -2.52 -15.89 -9.57
N SER A 57 -2.91 -14.84 -10.28
CA SER A 57 -4.25 -14.69 -10.87
C SER A 57 -4.52 -15.59 -12.07
N LYS A 58 -3.55 -16.38 -12.54
CA LYS A 58 -3.78 -17.48 -13.47
C LYS A 58 -4.68 -18.55 -12.87
N ASN A 59 -4.70 -18.70 -11.55
CA ASN A 59 -5.80 -19.32 -10.85
C ASN A 59 -7.01 -18.36 -10.84
N SER A 60 -8.08 -18.74 -11.53
CA SER A 60 -9.28 -17.92 -11.71
C SER A 60 -10.02 -17.57 -10.41
N ASP A 61 -9.78 -18.31 -9.31
CA ASP A 61 -10.37 -18.04 -8.00
C ASP A 61 -9.61 -16.98 -7.20
N VAL A 62 -8.42 -16.56 -7.65
CA VAL A 62 -7.65 -15.49 -7.02
C VAL A 62 -8.24 -14.13 -7.35
N VAL A 63 -8.47 -13.33 -6.30
CA VAL A 63 -8.86 -11.92 -6.38
C VAL A 63 -7.88 -11.08 -5.58
N TYR A 64 -7.30 -10.07 -6.21
CA TYR A 64 -6.52 -9.07 -5.51
C TYR A 64 -7.43 -7.95 -5.01
N ASN A 65 -7.44 -7.74 -3.70
CA ASN A 65 -8.19 -6.68 -3.05
C ASN A 65 -7.26 -5.90 -2.12
N PRO A 66 -6.43 -5.00 -2.69
CA PRO A 66 -5.51 -4.20 -1.89
C PRO A 66 -6.25 -3.36 -0.84
N GLU A 67 -5.56 -3.08 0.26
CA GLU A 67 -6.05 -2.20 1.32
C GLU A 67 -5.38 -0.82 1.22
N PHE A 68 -6.07 0.21 1.72
CA PHE A 68 -5.60 1.61 1.75
C PHE A 68 -5.75 2.19 3.16
N LEU A 69 -5.51 1.35 4.17
CA LEU A 69 -5.68 1.69 5.58
C LEU A 69 -4.51 2.55 6.05
N THR A 70 -4.82 3.53 6.89
CA THR A 70 -3.80 4.26 7.64
C THR A 70 -3.53 3.56 8.98
N GLU A 71 -2.30 3.57 9.44
CA GLU A 71 -1.92 2.92 10.70
C GLU A 71 -2.70 3.46 11.89
N ALA A 72 -2.94 4.77 11.92
CA ALA A 72 -3.61 5.43 13.03
C ALA A 72 -5.12 5.12 13.10
N ASN A 73 -5.78 4.85 11.95
CA ASN A 73 -7.23 4.74 11.86
C ASN A 73 -7.70 3.47 11.14
N HIS A 74 -6.91 2.40 11.20
CA HIS A 74 -7.14 1.18 10.39
C HIS A 74 -8.56 0.59 10.50
N LEU A 75 -9.19 0.61 11.67
CA LEU A 75 -10.57 0.12 11.85
C LEU A 75 -11.58 1.06 11.20
N GLU A 76 -11.44 2.36 11.40
CA GLU A 76 -12.33 3.37 10.81
C GLU A 76 -12.18 3.39 9.28
N ASP A 77 -10.95 3.34 8.77
CA ASP A 77 -10.66 3.27 7.35
C ASP A 77 -11.21 1.98 6.70
N PHE A 78 -11.19 0.86 7.44
CA PHE A 78 -11.78 -0.39 6.95
C PHE A 78 -13.30 -0.31 6.86
N VAL A 79 -13.97 0.29 7.85
CA VAL A 79 -15.43 0.43 7.88
C VAL A 79 -15.92 1.51 6.92
N ASN A 80 -15.12 2.57 6.70
CA ASN A 80 -15.45 3.68 5.80
C ASN A 80 -14.43 3.78 4.65
N PRO A 81 -14.28 2.74 3.80
CA PRO A 81 -13.29 2.75 2.75
C PRO A 81 -13.64 3.82 1.70
N PRO A 82 -12.65 4.52 1.15
CA PRO A 82 -12.88 5.47 0.06
C PRO A 82 -13.33 4.77 -1.22
N MET A 83 -12.96 3.50 -1.38
CA MET A 83 -13.32 2.65 -2.51
C MET A 83 -12.96 1.19 -2.20
N HIS A 84 -13.63 0.26 -2.90
CA HIS A 84 -13.17 -1.12 -3.03
C HIS A 84 -12.62 -1.39 -4.43
N ILE A 85 -11.46 -2.04 -4.49
CA ILE A 85 -10.85 -2.51 -5.73
C ILE A 85 -10.82 -4.03 -5.70
N PHE A 86 -11.41 -4.66 -6.70
CA PHE A 86 -11.39 -6.10 -6.88
C PHE A 86 -10.76 -6.44 -8.23
N GLY A 87 -9.52 -6.94 -8.17
CA GLY A 87 -8.74 -7.31 -9.34
C GLY A 87 -8.75 -8.82 -9.59
N GLY A 88 -9.18 -9.27 -10.75
CA GLY A 88 -9.20 -10.68 -11.11
C GLY A 88 -10.29 -11.06 -12.11
N ASN A 89 -10.71 -12.33 -12.10
CA ASN A 89 -11.80 -12.80 -12.95
C ASN A 89 -13.11 -12.08 -12.61
N ALA A 90 -13.81 -11.55 -13.64
CA ALA A 90 -14.98 -10.70 -13.46
C ALA A 90 -16.16 -11.38 -12.71
N MET A 91 -16.35 -12.70 -12.85
CA MET A 91 -17.38 -13.41 -12.11
C MET A 91 -17.00 -13.57 -10.64
N VAL A 92 -15.72 -13.84 -10.37
CA VAL A 92 -15.22 -14.07 -9.00
C VAL A 92 -15.14 -12.74 -8.23
N THR A 93 -14.71 -11.65 -8.88
CA THR A 93 -14.68 -10.32 -8.26
C THR A 93 -16.07 -9.84 -7.87
N ARG A 94 -17.11 -10.10 -8.67
CA ARG A 94 -18.51 -9.80 -8.30
C ARG A 94 -18.97 -10.63 -7.11
N ARG A 95 -18.61 -11.91 -7.06
CA ARG A 95 -18.91 -12.76 -5.91
C ARG A 95 -18.24 -12.25 -4.63
N VAL A 96 -17.03 -11.72 -4.73
CA VAL A 96 -16.33 -11.08 -3.59
C VAL A 96 -17.03 -9.78 -3.19
N GLN A 97 -17.48 -8.95 -4.14
CA GLN A 97 -18.30 -7.78 -3.84
C GLN A 97 -19.56 -8.18 -3.06
N ASP A 98 -20.31 -9.18 -3.52
CA ASP A 98 -21.50 -9.69 -2.82
C ASP A 98 -21.20 -10.14 -1.38
N LEU A 99 -20.01 -10.76 -1.14
CA LEU A 99 -19.57 -11.13 0.21
C LEU A 99 -19.37 -9.90 1.11
N TYR A 100 -18.71 -8.87 0.57
CA TYR A 100 -18.52 -7.61 1.31
C TYR A 100 -19.84 -6.94 1.64
N GLU A 101 -20.75 -6.81 0.67
CA GLU A 101 -22.07 -6.18 0.87
C GLU A 101 -22.95 -6.92 1.87
N LYS A 102 -22.89 -8.24 1.90
CA LYS A 102 -23.76 -9.07 2.77
C LYS A 102 -23.18 -9.33 4.15
N HIS A 103 -21.87 -9.38 4.29
CA HIS A 103 -21.24 -9.94 5.49
C HIS A 103 -20.18 -9.01 6.12
N SER A 104 -19.78 -7.91 5.48
CA SER A 104 -18.88 -6.94 6.10
C SER A 104 -19.63 -5.82 6.82
N GLN A 105 -18.89 -5.06 7.61
CA GLN A 105 -19.38 -3.82 8.24
C GLN A 105 -19.00 -2.58 7.41
N CYS A 106 -18.39 -2.77 6.23
CA CYS A 106 -18.00 -1.68 5.36
C CYS A 106 -19.22 -0.91 4.87
N LYS A 107 -19.14 0.42 4.96
CA LYS A 107 -20.17 1.29 4.40
C LYS A 107 -20.11 1.26 2.87
N PRO A 108 -21.23 1.51 2.19
CA PRO A 108 -21.26 1.61 0.73
C PRO A 108 -20.24 2.64 0.23
N CYS A 109 -19.44 2.24 -0.74
CA CYS A 109 -18.45 3.08 -1.40
C CYS A 109 -18.36 2.73 -2.88
N PRO A 110 -17.66 3.51 -3.71
CA PRO A 110 -17.36 3.13 -5.08
C PRO A 110 -16.66 1.78 -5.16
N VAL A 111 -17.14 0.89 -6.05
CA VAL A 111 -16.55 -0.42 -6.31
C VAL A 111 -15.99 -0.44 -7.73
N ILE A 112 -14.74 -0.82 -7.86
CA ILE A 112 -14.04 -0.84 -9.14
C ILE A 112 -13.53 -2.25 -9.40
N HIS A 113 -13.98 -2.84 -10.51
CA HIS A 113 -13.52 -4.14 -11.00
C HIS A 113 -12.47 -3.94 -12.09
N MET A 114 -11.37 -4.67 -12.00
CA MET A 114 -10.26 -4.60 -12.94
C MET A 114 -9.48 -5.92 -12.98
N THR A 115 -8.43 -6.01 -13.77
CA THR A 115 -7.50 -7.15 -13.69
C THR A 115 -6.69 -7.10 -12.39
N ALA A 116 -6.16 -8.23 -11.96
CA ALA A 116 -5.34 -8.28 -10.75
C ALA A 116 -4.07 -7.42 -10.86
N MET A 117 -3.46 -7.39 -12.06
CA MET A 117 -2.31 -6.55 -12.36
C MET A 117 -2.64 -5.06 -12.25
N GLU A 118 -3.76 -4.60 -12.83
CA GLU A 118 -4.22 -3.21 -12.71
C GLU A 118 -4.44 -2.81 -11.24
N ALA A 119 -5.04 -3.69 -10.44
CA ALA A 119 -5.25 -3.44 -9.02
C ALA A 119 -3.94 -3.30 -8.24
N SER A 120 -2.89 -4.05 -8.62
CA SER A 120 -1.55 -3.89 -8.05
C SER A 120 -0.93 -2.55 -8.45
N PHE A 121 -1.04 -2.15 -9.71
CA PHE A 121 -0.59 -0.82 -10.14
C PHE A 121 -1.31 0.31 -9.39
N VAL A 122 -2.61 0.18 -9.11
CA VAL A 122 -3.33 1.17 -8.29
C VAL A 122 -2.77 1.24 -6.89
N LYS A 123 -2.51 0.09 -6.23
CA LYS A 123 -1.91 0.06 -4.88
C LYS A 123 -0.57 0.79 -4.85
N TYR A 124 0.34 0.40 -5.73
CA TYR A 124 1.67 1.01 -5.79
C TYR A 124 1.61 2.47 -6.24
N GLY A 125 0.77 2.80 -7.22
CA GLY A 125 0.59 4.17 -7.70
C GLY A 125 0.17 5.13 -6.57
N ILE A 126 -0.79 4.73 -5.74
CA ILE A 126 -1.23 5.51 -4.58
C ILE A 126 -0.11 5.63 -3.55
N ASN A 127 0.50 4.51 -3.13
CA ASN A 127 1.49 4.54 -2.05
C ASN A 127 2.76 5.29 -2.45
N CYS A 128 3.27 5.08 -3.67
CA CYS A 128 4.44 5.80 -4.18
C CYS A 128 4.18 7.30 -4.36
N PHE A 129 2.98 7.67 -4.83
CA PHE A 129 2.61 9.09 -4.95
C PHE A 129 2.49 9.76 -3.58
N LEU A 130 1.87 9.10 -2.59
CA LEU A 130 1.76 9.63 -1.25
C LEU A 130 3.13 9.76 -0.55
N ALA A 131 4.01 8.78 -0.73
CA ALA A 131 5.41 8.86 -0.27
C ALA A 131 6.15 10.04 -0.91
N THR A 132 6.00 10.24 -2.21
CA THR A 132 6.55 11.40 -2.94
C THR A 132 6.02 12.71 -2.37
N LYS A 133 4.71 12.77 -2.09
CA LYS A 133 4.08 13.95 -1.49
C LYS A 133 4.64 14.26 -0.10
N VAL A 134 4.83 13.25 0.75
CA VAL A 134 5.48 13.43 2.07
C VAL A 134 6.87 14.02 1.90
N LEU A 135 7.70 13.44 1.02
CA LEU A 135 9.06 13.93 0.80
C LEU A 135 9.07 15.36 0.26
N TRP A 136 8.18 15.65 -0.72
CA TRP A 136 8.07 17.00 -1.29
C TRP A 136 7.79 18.03 -0.20
N PHE A 137 6.84 17.78 0.71
CA PHE A 137 6.53 18.70 1.80
C PHE A 137 7.64 18.79 2.86
N ASN A 138 8.43 17.74 3.08
CA ASN A 138 9.61 17.80 3.93
C ASN A 138 10.67 18.76 3.36
N GLN A 139 11.04 18.60 2.09
CA GLN A 139 12.00 19.49 1.44
C GLN A 139 11.46 20.93 1.32
N PHE A 140 10.17 21.07 1.03
CA PHE A 140 9.52 22.39 0.98
C PHE A 140 9.54 23.09 2.35
N LYS A 141 9.35 22.33 3.45
CA LYS A 141 9.49 22.89 4.80
C LYS A 141 10.92 23.34 5.07
N ASP A 142 11.93 22.58 4.66
CA ASP A 142 13.31 22.99 4.86
C ASP A 142 13.62 24.34 4.20
N LEU A 143 13.09 24.58 2.99
CA LEU A 143 13.21 25.89 2.32
C LEU A 143 12.49 27.02 3.08
N ILE A 144 11.35 26.73 3.71
CA ILE A 144 10.57 27.73 4.47
C ILE A 144 11.28 28.04 5.79
N ASP A 145 11.89 27.05 6.44
CA ASP A 145 12.60 27.22 7.72
C ASP A 145 13.82 28.16 7.60
N ASP A 146 14.36 28.34 6.40
CA ASP A 146 15.40 29.33 6.10
C ASP A 146 14.85 30.79 6.02
N THR A 147 13.55 30.97 6.26
CA THR A 147 12.87 32.27 6.19
C THR A 147 12.10 32.57 7.47
N ASP A 148 11.60 33.81 7.63
CA ASP A 148 10.70 34.20 8.74
C ASP A 148 9.25 33.68 8.55
N SER A 149 9.00 32.83 7.56
CA SER A 149 7.67 32.36 7.19
C SER A 149 7.21 31.20 8.09
N LYS A 150 5.89 31.04 8.21
CA LYS A 150 5.28 29.97 9.03
C LYS A 150 4.77 28.86 8.13
N TYR A 151 5.42 27.70 8.19
CA TYR A 151 5.06 26.50 7.42
C TYR A 151 3.56 26.18 7.51
N ASN A 152 2.99 26.14 8.74
CA ASN A 152 1.60 25.76 8.94
C ASN A 152 0.60 26.70 8.24
N VAL A 153 0.93 27.98 8.11
CA VAL A 153 0.08 28.95 7.37
C VAL A 153 0.11 28.64 5.87
N ILE A 154 1.31 28.42 5.35
CA ILE A 154 1.53 28.13 3.93
C ILE A 154 0.90 26.79 3.55
N VAL A 155 1.16 25.75 4.31
CA VAL A 155 0.68 24.39 3.99
C VAL A 155 -0.83 24.27 4.10
N ASN A 156 -1.47 25.00 5.04
CA ASN A 156 -2.93 25.04 5.13
C ASN A 156 -3.55 25.70 3.89
N ALA A 157 -2.94 26.78 3.39
CA ALA A 157 -3.39 27.41 2.16
C ALA A 157 -3.24 26.50 0.93
N ILE A 158 -2.09 25.81 0.81
CA ILE A 158 -1.84 24.83 -0.26
C ILE A 158 -2.83 23.66 -0.16
N GLY A 159 -3.05 23.11 1.04
CA GLY A 159 -3.95 22.01 1.28
C GLY A 159 -5.43 22.33 1.02
N SER A 160 -5.81 23.61 1.02
CA SER A 160 -7.15 24.06 0.65
C SER A 160 -7.44 23.94 -0.86
N ASP A 161 -6.41 23.79 -1.70
CA ASP A 161 -6.62 23.41 -3.09
C ASP A 161 -7.00 21.91 -3.17
N PRO A 162 -8.21 21.57 -3.67
CA PRO A 162 -8.69 20.19 -3.70
C PRO A 162 -7.82 19.27 -4.57
N ARG A 163 -7.02 19.82 -5.48
CA ARG A 163 -6.05 19.05 -6.29
C ARG A 163 -4.86 18.56 -5.46
N ILE A 164 -4.58 19.25 -4.34
CA ILE A 164 -3.50 18.91 -3.40
C ILE A 164 -4.07 18.19 -2.17
N GLY A 165 -5.01 18.83 -1.45
CA GLY A 165 -5.59 18.33 -0.20
C GLY A 165 -4.60 18.36 0.98
N HIS A 166 -5.12 18.19 2.20
CA HIS A 166 -4.35 18.31 3.44
C HIS A 166 -3.61 17.03 3.84
N SER A 167 -4.00 15.86 3.30
CA SER A 167 -3.36 14.59 3.69
C SER A 167 -1.88 14.56 3.31
N HIS A 168 -1.03 13.95 4.15
CA HIS A 168 0.40 13.76 3.89
C HIS A 168 1.22 15.05 3.70
N THR A 169 0.79 16.14 4.34
CA THR A 169 1.47 17.44 4.30
C THR A 169 2.13 17.82 5.62
N GLN A 170 1.92 17.03 6.67
CA GLN A 170 2.47 17.29 8.00
C GLN A 170 3.97 17.01 8.04
N VAL A 171 4.75 17.96 8.59
CA VAL A 171 6.21 17.82 8.81
C VAL A 171 6.56 18.41 10.17
N PRO A 172 7.24 17.67 11.08
CA PRO A 172 7.57 16.25 10.93
C PRO A 172 6.32 15.38 10.84
N GLY A 173 6.49 14.12 10.38
CA GLY A 173 5.41 13.16 10.28
C GLY A 173 4.79 12.77 11.62
N PRO A 174 3.76 11.90 11.65
CA PRO A 174 3.14 11.44 12.90
C PRO A 174 4.10 10.73 13.84
N ASP A 175 5.18 10.14 13.32
CA ASP A 175 6.27 9.51 14.09
C ASP A 175 7.30 10.52 14.65
N GLY A 176 7.08 11.82 14.45
CA GLY A 176 7.99 12.88 14.87
C GLY A 176 9.27 13.02 14.05
N LYS A 177 9.39 12.29 12.94
CA LYS A 177 10.58 12.24 12.09
C LYS A 177 10.34 12.92 10.74
N LYS A 178 11.41 13.38 10.08
CA LYS A 178 11.40 13.86 8.70
C LYS A 178 11.46 12.70 7.72
N GLY A 179 10.93 12.92 6.52
CA GLY A 179 10.79 11.88 5.50
C GLY A 179 9.62 10.94 5.76
N PHE A 180 9.41 10.00 4.86
CA PHE A 180 8.41 8.94 5.04
C PHE A 180 9.06 7.69 5.65
N GLY A 181 8.36 7.07 6.60
CA GLY A 181 8.75 5.86 7.30
C GLY A 181 7.58 4.91 7.49
N GLY A 182 7.68 4.08 8.53
CA GLY A 182 6.68 3.09 8.88
C GLY A 182 6.75 1.81 8.03
N ALA A 183 5.75 0.96 8.19
CA ALA A 183 5.75 -0.39 7.60
C ALA A 183 5.49 -0.42 6.08
N CYS A 184 4.83 0.59 5.52
CA CYS A 184 4.29 0.53 4.16
C CYS A 184 5.11 1.30 3.13
N PHE A 185 5.28 2.62 3.31
CA PHE A 185 5.88 3.46 2.27
C PHE A 185 7.31 3.07 1.90
N PRO A 186 8.23 2.83 2.85
CA PRO A 186 9.58 2.41 2.49
C PRO A 186 9.60 1.10 1.71
N LYS A 187 8.81 0.13 2.16
CA LYS A 187 8.71 -1.18 1.53
C LYS A 187 8.12 -1.09 0.12
N ASP A 188 6.99 -0.41 -0.02
CA ASP A 188 6.26 -0.35 -1.29
C ASP A 188 7.01 0.48 -2.34
N THR A 189 7.65 1.60 -1.95
CA THR A 189 8.45 2.41 -2.88
C THR A 189 9.64 1.62 -3.42
N ASN A 190 10.39 0.94 -2.56
CA ASN A 190 11.53 0.13 -2.98
C ASN A 190 11.10 -1.06 -3.84
N ALA A 191 10.03 -1.79 -3.45
CA ALA A 191 9.52 -2.91 -4.23
C ALA A 191 9.09 -2.48 -5.63
N PHE A 192 8.45 -1.32 -5.75
CA PHE A 192 7.98 -0.83 -7.04
C PHE A 192 9.12 -0.25 -7.89
N SER A 193 10.12 0.40 -7.26
CA SER A 193 11.36 0.81 -7.93
C SER A 193 12.11 -0.40 -8.50
N THR A 194 12.28 -1.46 -7.71
CA THR A 194 12.90 -2.72 -8.15
C THR A 194 12.11 -3.35 -9.30
N TYR A 195 10.78 -3.39 -9.20
CA TYR A 195 9.90 -3.88 -10.27
C TYR A 195 10.06 -3.05 -11.56
N ALA A 196 10.19 -1.72 -11.45
CA ALA A 196 10.32 -0.80 -12.58
C ALA A 196 11.68 -0.86 -13.28
N ARG A 197 12.69 -1.50 -12.69
CA ARG A 197 14.01 -1.74 -13.30
C ARG A 197 14.68 -0.47 -13.87
N GLY A 198 14.56 0.65 -13.17
CA GLY A 198 15.13 1.93 -13.55
C GLY A 198 14.29 2.76 -14.53
N GLU A 199 13.14 2.28 -14.98
CA GLU A 199 12.23 3.04 -15.85
C GLU A 199 11.41 4.11 -15.10
N PHE A 200 11.47 4.12 -13.75
CA PHE A 200 10.75 5.09 -12.92
C PHE A 200 11.72 5.94 -12.09
N SER A 201 12.60 6.69 -12.76
CA SER A 201 13.69 7.47 -12.17
C SER A 201 13.23 8.48 -11.10
N VAL A 202 12.04 9.07 -11.25
CA VAL A 202 11.45 9.97 -10.23
C VAL A 202 11.29 9.25 -8.89
N LEU A 203 10.83 8.00 -8.90
CA LEU A 203 10.67 7.22 -7.67
C LEU A 203 12.03 6.88 -7.04
N ASP A 204 13.02 6.55 -7.87
CA ASP A 204 14.38 6.27 -7.42
C ASP A 204 14.99 7.48 -6.71
N ASP A 205 14.79 8.68 -7.25
CA ASP A 205 15.29 9.93 -6.65
C ASP A 205 14.51 10.28 -5.36
N VAL A 206 13.22 10.00 -5.31
CA VAL A 206 12.41 10.14 -4.09
C VAL A 206 12.93 9.22 -2.98
N ILE A 207 13.23 7.96 -3.27
CA ILE A 207 13.79 7.00 -2.30
C ILE A 207 15.14 7.50 -1.79
N LYS A 208 16.06 7.88 -2.69
CA LYS A 208 17.39 8.40 -2.32
C LYS A 208 17.28 9.62 -1.41
N ALA A 209 16.44 10.58 -1.77
CA ALA A 209 16.25 11.81 -1.00
C ALA A 209 15.59 11.52 0.36
N ASN A 210 14.66 10.58 0.44
CA ASN A 210 14.07 10.14 1.70
C ASN A 210 15.10 9.49 2.63
N ASN A 211 15.97 8.65 2.08
CA ASN A 211 16.98 7.95 2.86
C ASN A 211 17.97 8.93 3.52
N ILE A 212 18.21 10.12 2.94
CA ILE A 212 19.02 11.18 3.57
C ILE A 212 18.41 11.62 4.89
N TYR A 213 17.08 11.78 4.96
CA TYR A 213 16.39 12.11 6.20
C TYR A 213 16.34 10.94 7.17
N ARG A 214 15.95 9.77 6.66
CA ARG A 214 15.58 8.63 7.54
C ARG A 214 16.77 7.91 8.15
N LYS A 215 17.93 7.88 7.50
CA LYS A 215 19.16 7.26 8.03
C LYS A 215 19.67 7.90 9.34
N GLU A 216 19.21 9.11 9.68
CA GLU A 216 19.57 9.79 10.92
C GLU A 216 18.77 9.31 12.13
N TYR A 217 17.74 8.48 11.90
CA TYR A 217 16.85 7.98 12.95
C TYR A 217 16.99 6.48 13.11
N GLU A 218 16.78 6.03 14.35
CA GLU A 218 16.64 4.60 14.60
C GLU A 218 15.33 4.07 14.02
N LEU A 219 15.38 2.84 13.49
CA LEU A 219 14.19 2.14 13.01
C LEU A 219 13.23 1.88 14.17
N ASP A 220 11.96 2.11 13.96
CA ASP A 220 10.92 1.68 14.91
C ASP A 220 10.65 0.16 14.78
N ASP A 221 9.83 -0.38 15.68
CA ASP A 221 9.59 -1.84 15.72
C ASP A 221 8.91 -2.36 14.46
N ARG A 222 8.03 -1.57 13.84
CA ARG A 222 7.33 -1.93 12.59
C ARG A 222 8.28 -1.93 11.39
N GLU A 223 9.18 -0.95 11.34
CA GLU A 223 10.24 -0.88 10.32
C GLU A 223 11.19 -2.09 10.45
N LYS A 224 11.52 -2.49 11.68
CA LYS A 224 12.34 -3.69 11.96
C LYS A 224 11.61 -4.98 11.54
N GLU A 225 10.33 -5.12 11.87
CA GLU A 225 9.51 -6.27 11.48
C GLU A 225 9.42 -6.43 9.95
N GLN A 226 9.33 -5.32 9.22
CA GLN A 226 9.31 -5.30 7.76
C GLN A 226 10.70 -5.33 7.15
N LYS A 227 11.77 -5.38 7.95
CA LYS A 227 13.18 -5.36 7.51
C LYS A 227 13.52 -4.13 6.66
N VAL A 228 12.91 -2.97 6.96
CA VAL A 228 13.16 -1.71 6.24
C VAL A 228 14.64 -1.34 6.30
N SER A 229 15.18 -0.85 5.18
CA SER A 229 16.54 -0.32 5.08
C SER A 229 16.51 1.06 4.42
N TYR A 230 17.26 1.99 4.99
CA TYR A 230 17.49 3.34 4.44
C TYR A 230 18.93 3.50 3.93
N ALA A 231 19.55 2.39 3.51
CA ALA A 231 20.92 2.38 2.99
C ALA A 231 21.02 2.96 1.58
#